data_52c54749ffda3e8eedc8482377e5ba15
#
_entry.id   52c54749ffda3e8eedc8482377e5ba15
#
_cell.length_a   1.000
_cell.length_b   1.000
_cell.length_c   1.000
_cell.angle_alpha   90.00
_cell.angle_beta   90.00
_cell.angle_gamma   90.00
#
_symmetry.space_group_name_H-M   'P 1'
#
loop_
_entity.id
_entity.type
_entity.pdbx_description
1 polymer ?
#
loop_
_entity_poly.entity_id
_entity_poly.type
_entity_poly.pdbx_seq_one_letter_code
_entity_poly.pdbx_strand_id
1 'polypeptide(L)'
;EPMCNWTSWCTQNVLLTVFLLPTTQQQRQAAVKQAAYSLDCFLKDYGADGCCNEGAQYYRHAGLTLWGCLEILSSIVPEAFSPLLHEPKIKNIAEYICNVHVEGPYYLNFGDCSPLAGRCGAREYRFGQAVGSDALQALAAADFRADADPDHLQNPDGSTHIILWYRLTTAFAEQELMEYAAVPQHRSAVWYPSVGIYAARQGSWVLGAKFGSNGDSHNHNDTGSITVYKDGRPFLIDIGVESYTKKTFSPQRYEIWTMQSAWHNLPTFDGVQQLPGAEYAAREVCTEENSITGELAGAYPPIPGLTTYRRSVSVSEQGITLRDETDYPGTVDLTLLTEQQPVPTADGFAVG
;
A
#
# COMPACT_ATOMS: atom_id res chain seq x y z
N GLU A 1 -5.01 -10.53 -19.76
CA GLU A 1 -3.97 -9.84 -18.96
C GLU A 1 -4.60 -9.42 -17.63
N PRO A 2 -3.87 -9.50 -16.52
CA PRO A 2 -4.36 -9.02 -15.24
C PRO A 2 -4.64 -7.51 -15.32
N MET A 3 -5.70 -7.06 -14.67
CA MET A 3 -6.07 -5.65 -14.61
C MET A 3 -5.13 -4.92 -13.66
N CYS A 4 -4.77 -3.69 -13.99
CA CYS A 4 -3.89 -2.83 -13.19
C CYS A 4 -4.55 -1.47 -12.91
N ASN A 5 -3.86 -0.60 -12.19
CA ASN A 5 -4.31 0.75 -11.86
C ASN A 5 -4.75 1.57 -13.10
N TRP A 6 -4.15 1.34 -14.27
CA TRP A 6 -4.57 1.99 -15.52
C TRP A 6 -6.02 1.71 -15.89
N THR A 7 -6.58 0.57 -15.50
CA THR A 7 -7.97 0.21 -15.82
C THR A 7 -8.96 1.21 -15.21
N SER A 8 -8.88 1.45 -13.91
CA SER A 8 -9.74 2.43 -13.24
C SER A 8 -9.41 3.87 -13.65
N TRP A 9 -8.14 4.20 -13.80
CA TRP A 9 -7.69 5.54 -14.17
C TRP A 9 -8.14 5.94 -15.59
N CYS A 10 -7.91 5.09 -16.59
CA CYS A 10 -8.39 5.35 -17.95
C CYS A 10 -9.92 5.39 -18.01
N THR A 11 -10.60 4.49 -17.29
CA THR A 11 -12.06 4.48 -17.22
C THR A 11 -12.62 5.79 -16.66
N GLN A 12 -12.04 6.31 -15.59
CA GLN A 12 -12.43 7.61 -15.02
C GLN A 12 -12.25 8.75 -16.03
N ASN A 13 -11.13 8.80 -16.73
CA ASN A 13 -10.87 9.85 -17.73
C ASN A 13 -11.83 9.76 -18.91
N VAL A 14 -12.21 8.56 -19.35
CA VAL A 14 -13.24 8.37 -20.39
C VAL A 14 -14.59 8.87 -19.90
N LEU A 15 -15.00 8.52 -18.68
CA LEU A 15 -16.25 8.98 -18.10
C LEU A 15 -16.29 10.52 -18.00
N LEU A 16 -15.25 11.14 -17.44
CA LEU A 16 -15.14 12.61 -17.38
C LEU A 16 -15.27 13.23 -18.76
N THR A 17 -14.54 12.70 -19.74
CA THR A 17 -14.59 13.22 -21.12
C THR A 17 -15.99 13.14 -21.73
N VAL A 18 -16.64 11.97 -21.57
CA VAL A 18 -17.95 11.73 -22.18
C VAL A 18 -19.05 12.56 -21.54
N PHE A 19 -18.97 12.82 -20.23
CA PHE A 19 -20.02 13.56 -19.52
C PHE A 19 -19.78 15.07 -19.41
N LEU A 20 -18.54 15.54 -19.60
CA LEU A 20 -18.22 16.96 -19.63
C LEU A 20 -18.28 17.57 -21.04
N LEU A 21 -18.16 16.77 -22.10
CA LEU A 21 -18.21 17.24 -23.48
C LEU A 21 -19.60 17.01 -24.10
N PRO A 22 -19.96 17.74 -25.16
CA PRO A 22 -21.14 17.50 -25.94
C PRO A 22 -21.10 16.12 -26.62
N THR A 23 -21.82 15.16 -26.09
CA THR A 23 -21.90 13.77 -26.56
C THR A 23 -23.34 13.34 -26.74
N THR A 24 -23.56 12.37 -27.64
CA THR A 24 -24.87 11.79 -27.86
C THR A 24 -25.27 10.85 -26.72
N GLN A 25 -26.57 10.63 -26.56
CA GLN A 25 -27.10 9.66 -25.60
C GLN A 25 -26.51 8.24 -25.83
N GLN A 26 -26.36 7.85 -27.10
CA GLN A 26 -25.79 6.55 -27.45
C GLN A 26 -24.31 6.42 -26.97
N GLN A 27 -23.52 7.48 -27.14
CA GLN A 27 -22.13 7.51 -26.65
C GLN A 27 -22.07 7.42 -25.12
N ARG A 28 -22.92 8.14 -24.39
CA ARG A 28 -23.03 8.07 -22.93
C ARG A 28 -23.42 6.68 -22.45
N GLN A 29 -24.42 6.05 -23.06
CA GLN A 29 -24.81 4.67 -22.71
C GLN A 29 -23.71 3.66 -22.99
N ALA A 30 -22.98 3.80 -24.10
CA ALA A 30 -21.85 2.92 -24.42
C ALA A 30 -20.72 3.09 -23.40
N ALA A 31 -20.40 4.34 -23.01
CA ALA A 31 -19.36 4.62 -22.01
C ALA A 31 -19.72 4.04 -20.64
N VAL A 32 -20.98 4.19 -20.16
CA VAL A 32 -21.41 3.59 -18.88
C VAL A 32 -21.29 2.07 -18.91
N LYS A 33 -21.75 1.42 -19.98
CA LYS A 33 -21.64 -0.05 -20.11
C LYS A 33 -20.19 -0.53 -20.13
N GLN A 34 -19.33 0.17 -20.89
CA GLN A 34 -17.91 -0.18 -20.95
C GLN A 34 -17.22 0.07 -19.60
N ALA A 35 -17.53 1.17 -18.94
CA ALA A 35 -17.01 1.48 -17.62
C ALA A 35 -17.39 0.41 -16.59
N ALA A 36 -18.67 0.02 -16.53
CA ALA A 36 -19.15 -1.04 -15.64
C ALA A 36 -18.39 -2.35 -15.87
N TYR A 37 -18.22 -2.76 -17.13
CA TYR A 37 -17.46 -3.97 -17.48
C TYR A 37 -16.00 -3.88 -17.06
N SER A 38 -15.33 -2.76 -17.35
CA SER A 38 -13.92 -2.56 -17.02
C SER A 38 -13.68 -2.56 -15.50
N LEU A 39 -14.58 -1.90 -14.75
CA LEU A 39 -14.49 -1.87 -13.28
C LEU A 39 -14.83 -3.22 -12.65
N ASP A 40 -15.76 -3.99 -13.20
CA ASP A 40 -16.03 -5.36 -12.75
C ASP A 40 -14.79 -6.27 -12.92
N CYS A 41 -14.11 -6.17 -14.07
CA CYS A 41 -12.85 -6.86 -14.29
C CYS A 41 -11.77 -6.41 -13.30
N PHE A 42 -11.60 -5.10 -13.09
CA PHE A 42 -10.65 -4.55 -12.13
C PHE A 42 -10.91 -5.04 -10.70
N LEU A 43 -12.17 -5.02 -10.28
CA LEU A 43 -12.58 -5.47 -8.95
C LEU A 43 -12.43 -6.98 -8.75
N LYS A 44 -12.50 -7.80 -9.79
CA LYS A 44 -12.24 -9.26 -9.68
C LYS A 44 -10.81 -9.57 -9.26
N ASP A 45 -9.85 -8.80 -9.78
CA ASP A 45 -8.44 -8.99 -9.47
C ASP A 45 -8.01 -8.29 -8.18
N TYR A 46 -8.80 -7.36 -7.68
CA TYR A 46 -8.54 -6.69 -6.40
C TYR A 46 -8.96 -7.58 -5.22
N GLY A 47 -8.14 -7.69 -4.18
CA GLY A 47 -8.46 -8.47 -2.98
C GLY A 47 -9.76 -8.02 -2.28
N ALA A 48 -10.50 -8.95 -1.69
CA ALA A 48 -11.70 -8.62 -0.90
C ALA A 48 -11.37 -7.81 0.36
N ASP A 49 -10.15 -7.92 0.85
CA ASP A 49 -9.59 -7.17 1.98
C ASP A 49 -9.27 -5.71 1.63
N GLY A 50 -9.28 -5.34 0.34
CA GLY A 50 -9.07 -3.99 -0.15
C GLY A 50 -7.62 -3.54 -0.22
N CYS A 51 -6.65 -4.45 -0.06
CA CYS A 51 -5.24 -4.11 -0.19
C CYS A 51 -4.87 -3.65 -1.59
N CYS A 52 -4.19 -2.53 -1.70
CA CYS A 52 -3.55 -2.12 -2.95
C CYS A 52 -2.19 -2.83 -3.06
N ASN A 53 -2.07 -3.79 -3.97
CA ASN A 53 -0.86 -4.58 -4.17
C ASN A 53 0.35 -3.76 -4.66
N GLU A 54 0.10 -2.57 -5.22
CA GLU A 54 1.14 -1.62 -5.65
C GLU A 54 1.49 -0.60 -4.54
N GLY A 55 0.91 -0.71 -3.35
CA GLY A 55 1.20 0.12 -2.19
C GLY A 55 0.45 1.47 -2.12
N ALA A 56 0.75 2.24 -1.08
CA ALA A 56 0.07 3.50 -0.75
C ALA A 56 0.19 4.56 -1.85
N GLN A 57 1.33 4.64 -2.52
CA GLN A 57 1.56 5.61 -3.60
C GLN A 57 0.62 5.36 -4.78
N TYR A 58 0.46 4.10 -5.17
CA TYR A 58 -0.38 3.71 -6.31
C TYR A 58 -1.86 3.57 -5.95
N TYR A 59 -2.21 3.53 -4.67
CA TYR A 59 -3.60 3.61 -4.22
C TYR A 59 -4.36 4.77 -4.87
N ARG A 60 -3.70 5.92 -5.06
CA ARG A 60 -4.29 7.10 -5.70
C ARG A 60 -4.65 6.90 -7.16
N HIS A 61 -3.97 5.97 -7.83
CA HIS A 61 -4.20 5.60 -9.23
C HIS A 61 -5.08 4.33 -9.37
N ALA A 62 -5.32 3.62 -8.26
CA ALA A 62 -6.16 2.43 -8.20
C ALA A 62 -7.47 2.71 -7.42
N GLY A 63 -7.42 2.73 -6.09
CA GLY A 63 -8.59 2.91 -5.22
C GLY A 63 -9.30 4.24 -5.42
N LEU A 64 -8.54 5.37 -5.50
CA LEU A 64 -9.16 6.68 -5.70
C LEU A 64 -9.67 6.92 -7.12
N THR A 65 -9.11 6.31 -8.13
CA THR A 65 -9.69 6.41 -9.49
C THR A 65 -10.91 5.50 -9.65
N LEU A 66 -10.94 4.36 -8.95
CA LEU A 66 -12.18 3.58 -8.79
C LEU A 66 -13.27 4.42 -8.12
N TRP A 67 -12.95 5.10 -7.01
CA TRP A 67 -13.87 6.04 -6.37
C TRP A 67 -14.38 7.10 -7.36
N GLY A 68 -13.47 7.75 -8.11
CA GLY A 68 -13.87 8.75 -9.10
C GLY A 68 -14.79 8.20 -10.19
N CYS A 69 -14.63 6.95 -10.59
CA CYS A 69 -15.58 6.27 -11.48
C CYS A 69 -16.95 6.08 -10.80
N LEU A 70 -16.95 5.58 -9.55
CA LEU A 70 -18.18 5.32 -8.80
C LEU A 70 -18.93 6.62 -8.47
N GLU A 71 -18.22 7.70 -8.14
CA GLU A 71 -18.82 9.03 -7.92
C GLU A 71 -19.58 9.50 -9.17
N ILE A 72 -18.96 9.43 -10.36
CA ILE A 72 -19.59 9.82 -11.61
C ILE A 72 -20.78 8.89 -11.93
N LEU A 73 -20.59 7.59 -11.87
CA LEU A 73 -21.62 6.61 -12.21
C LEU A 73 -22.82 6.69 -11.26
N SER A 74 -22.58 6.87 -9.96
CA SER A 74 -23.64 7.04 -8.96
C SER A 74 -24.42 8.34 -9.14
N SER A 75 -23.79 9.40 -9.66
CA SER A 75 -24.49 10.64 -9.98
C SER A 75 -25.40 10.54 -11.21
N ILE A 76 -25.11 9.61 -12.12
CA ILE A 76 -25.82 9.46 -13.41
C ILE A 76 -26.88 8.36 -13.33
N VAL A 77 -26.57 7.24 -12.69
CA VAL A 77 -27.46 6.07 -12.53
C VAL A 77 -27.40 5.60 -11.07
N PRO A 78 -27.95 6.42 -10.13
CA PRO A 78 -27.82 6.16 -8.69
C PRO A 78 -28.40 4.81 -8.27
N GLU A 79 -29.49 4.39 -8.86
CA GLU A 79 -30.15 3.11 -8.55
C GLU A 79 -29.27 1.88 -8.83
N ALA A 80 -28.33 1.99 -9.78
CA ALA A 80 -27.42 0.91 -10.14
C ALA A 80 -26.07 0.95 -9.39
N PHE A 81 -25.54 2.14 -9.13
CA PHE A 81 -24.17 2.28 -8.65
C PHE A 81 -24.05 2.74 -7.20
N SER A 82 -25.03 3.50 -6.65
CA SER A 82 -24.95 3.91 -5.24
C SER A 82 -24.95 2.73 -4.25
N PRO A 83 -25.65 1.61 -4.48
CA PRO A 83 -25.58 0.45 -3.59
C PRO A 83 -24.17 -0.13 -3.45
N LEU A 84 -23.31 -0.01 -4.48
CA LEU A 84 -21.94 -0.52 -4.44
C LEU A 84 -21.07 0.17 -3.37
N LEU A 85 -21.40 1.42 -3.02
CA LEU A 85 -20.68 2.17 -1.98
C LEU A 85 -20.87 1.58 -0.58
N HIS A 86 -21.85 0.71 -0.39
CA HIS A 86 -22.11 -0.01 0.86
C HIS A 86 -21.50 -1.42 0.87
N GLU A 87 -20.86 -1.84 -0.23
CA GLU A 87 -20.19 -3.12 -0.30
C GLU A 87 -18.93 -3.14 0.58
N PRO A 88 -18.73 -4.17 1.44
CA PRO A 88 -17.58 -4.24 2.32
C PRO A 88 -16.24 -4.10 1.58
N LYS A 89 -16.12 -4.67 0.39
CA LYS A 89 -14.91 -4.58 -0.43
C LYS A 89 -14.59 -3.13 -0.82
N ILE A 90 -15.59 -2.34 -1.19
CA ILE A 90 -15.38 -0.92 -1.57
C ILE A 90 -14.94 -0.11 -0.34
N LYS A 91 -15.54 -0.37 0.83
CA LYS A 91 -15.11 0.25 2.09
C LYS A 91 -13.69 -0.17 2.47
N ASN A 92 -13.33 -1.45 2.33
CA ASN A 92 -11.98 -1.95 2.59
C ASN A 92 -10.94 -1.29 1.68
N ILE A 93 -11.27 -1.12 0.39
CA ILE A 93 -10.41 -0.37 -0.55
C ILE A 93 -10.25 1.08 -0.09
N ALA A 94 -11.31 1.75 0.33
CA ALA A 94 -11.26 3.12 0.82
C ALA A 94 -10.37 3.26 2.06
N GLU A 95 -10.49 2.34 3.02
CA GLU A 95 -9.77 2.37 4.31
C GLU A 95 -8.32 1.86 4.24
N TYR A 96 -7.91 1.26 3.12
CA TYR A 96 -6.54 0.77 2.96
C TYR A 96 -5.49 1.82 3.30
N ILE A 97 -5.66 3.03 2.77
CA ILE A 97 -4.69 4.11 2.97
C ILE A 97 -4.54 4.51 4.45
N CYS A 98 -5.63 4.47 5.23
CA CYS A 98 -5.61 4.71 6.67
C CYS A 98 -4.82 3.64 7.42
N ASN A 99 -4.96 2.39 6.99
CA ASN A 99 -4.36 1.24 7.67
C ASN A 99 -2.85 1.14 7.45
N VAL A 100 -2.34 1.62 6.31
CA VAL A 100 -0.90 1.66 6.01
C VAL A 100 -0.26 3.03 6.28
N HIS A 101 -1.03 4.05 6.64
CA HIS A 101 -0.51 5.36 7.06
C HIS A 101 0.24 5.22 8.39
N VAL A 102 1.39 5.88 8.50
CA VAL A 102 2.21 5.94 9.73
C VAL A 102 2.02 7.27 10.41
N GLU A 103 2.58 8.34 9.85
CA GLU A 103 2.49 9.70 10.35
C GLU A 103 2.88 10.69 9.24
N GLY A 104 2.14 11.80 9.11
CA GLY A 104 2.41 12.82 8.10
C GLY A 104 2.46 12.21 6.69
N PRO A 105 3.57 12.38 5.93
CA PRO A 105 3.68 11.82 4.59
C PRO A 105 4.13 10.36 4.55
N TYR A 106 4.40 9.72 5.71
CA TYR A 106 4.96 8.37 5.80
C TYR A 106 3.88 7.28 5.79
N TYR A 107 4.15 6.25 5.02
CA TYR A 107 3.32 5.05 4.89
C TYR A 107 4.20 3.80 4.94
N LEU A 108 3.62 2.68 5.38
CA LEU A 108 4.25 1.37 5.20
C LEU A 108 4.42 1.12 3.71
N ASN A 109 5.64 0.79 3.30
CA ASN A 109 5.96 0.56 1.90
C ASN A 109 6.57 -0.84 1.71
N PHE A 110 6.15 -1.49 0.64
CA PHE A 110 6.69 -2.74 0.13
C PHE A 110 6.63 -2.71 -1.40
N GLY A 111 7.54 -3.43 -2.06
CA GLY A 111 7.61 -3.42 -3.53
C GLY A 111 7.94 -2.02 -4.09
N ASP A 112 7.35 -1.68 -5.22
CA ASP A 112 7.62 -0.41 -5.93
C ASP A 112 6.96 0.81 -5.25
N CYS A 113 6.81 0.81 -3.94
CA CYS A 113 6.18 1.89 -3.19
C CYS A 113 7.21 2.73 -2.42
N SER A 114 7.12 4.04 -2.54
CA SER A 114 7.87 4.96 -1.69
C SER A 114 7.27 5.02 -0.28
N PRO A 115 8.07 5.14 0.79
CA PRO A 115 7.55 5.44 2.13
C PRO A 115 6.90 6.84 2.20
N LEU A 116 7.28 7.74 1.31
CA LEU A 116 6.70 9.08 1.17
C LEU A 116 5.62 9.05 0.08
N ALA A 117 4.42 8.61 0.42
CA ALA A 117 3.33 8.47 -0.54
C ALA A 117 2.37 9.68 -0.58
N GLY A 118 2.77 10.81 -0.02
CA GLY A 118 2.01 12.06 -0.04
C GLY A 118 0.94 12.13 1.05
N ARG A 119 0.06 13.12 0.95
CA ARG A 119 -1.01 13.38 1.91
C ARG A 119 -2.38 13.09 1.30
N CYS A 120 -3.33 12.71 2.15
CA CYS A 120 -4.72 12.58 1.79
C CYS A 120 -5.38 13.97 1.66
N GLY A 121 -6.46 14.06 0.88
CA GLY A 121 -7.16 15.31 0.65
C GLY A 121 -8.64 15.13 0.31
N ALA A 122 -9.17 16.01 -0.52
CA ALA A 122 -10.60 16.07 -0.84
C ALA A 122 -11.15 14.77 -1.45
N ARG A 123 -10.37 14.05 -2.22
CA ARG A 123 -10.80 12.80 -2.86
C ARG A 123 -11.03 11.70 -1.83
N GLU A 124 -10.06 11.51 -0.93
CA GLU A 124 -10.12 10.57 0.18
C GLU A 124 -11.25 10.94 1.14
N TYR A 125 -11.41 12.24 1.45
CA TYR A 125 -12.49 12.73 2.29
C TYR A 125 -13.87 12.36 1.73
N ARG A 126 -14.12 12.66 0.45
CA ARG A 126 -15.38 12.32 -0.23
C ARG A 126 -15.59 10.83 -0.35
N PHE A 127 -14.52 10.06 -0.59
CA PHE A 127 -14.63 8.61 -0.58
C PHE A 127 -15.04 8.11 0.81
N GLY A 128 -14.43 8.64 1.87
CA GLY A 128 -14.80 8.36 3.26
C GLY A 128 -16.26 8.67 3.56
N GLN A 129 -16.77 9.82 3.12
CA GLN A 129 -18.20 10.17 3.23
C GLN A 129 -19.08 9.13 2.54
N ALA A 130 -18.75 8.77 1.31
CA ALA A 130 -19.56 7.88 0.49
C ALA A 130 -19.67 6.45 1.05
N VAL A 131 -18.59 5.93 1.64
CA VAL A 131 -18.56 4.57 2.23
C VAL A 131 -18.82 4.55 3.74
N GLY A 132 -19.07 5.70 4.37
CA GLY A 132 -19.30 5.82 5.80
C GLY A 132 -18.04 5.44 6.61
N SER A 133 -16.87 5.98 6.24
CA SER A 133 -15.60 5.81 6.96
C SER A 133 -15.17 7.11 7.62
N ASP A 134 -15.41 7.24 8.93
CA ASP A 134 -14.96 8.38 9.73
C ASP A 134 -13.42 8.42 9.81
N ALA A 135 -12.77 7.25 9.81
CA ALA A 135 -11.31 7.16 9.85
C ALA A 135 -10.67 7.82 8.62
N LEU A 136 -11.23 7.54 7.42
CA LEU A 136 -10.71 8.13 6.18
C LEU A 136 -10.99 9.63 6.10
N GLN A 137 -12.18 10.07 6.53
CA GLN A 137 -12.51 11.50 6.60
C GLN A 137 -11.57 12.24 7.56
N ALA A 138 -11.32 11.67 8.75
CA ALA A 138 -10.44 12.27 9.73
C ALA A 138 -8.99 12.38 9.26
N LEU A 139 -8.45 11.32 8.64
CA LEU A 139 -7.10 11.35 8.06
C LEU A 139 -7.00 12.40 6.95
N ALA A 140 -7.95 12.39 6.02
CA ALA A 140 -7.96 13.32 4.88
C ALA A 140 -8.05 14.78 5.33
N ALA A 141 -8.90 15.09 6.32
CA ALA A 141 -9.04 16.43 6.84
C ALA A 141 -7.82 16.89 7.66
N ALA A 142 -7.20 15.99 8.45
CA ALA A 142 -5.98 16.30 9.18
C ALA A 142 -4.79 16.56 8.23
N ASP A 143 -4.61 15.71 7.22
CA ASP A 143 -3.57 15.87 6.20
C ASP A 143 -3.75 17.16 5.40
N PHE A 144 -4.99 17.47 5.01
CA PHE A 144 -5.32 18.70 4.28
C PHE A 144 -4.94 19.95 5.06
N ARG A 145 -5.27 19.99 6.38
CA ARG A 145 -4.90 21.13 7.25
C ARG A 145 -3.40 21.21 7.53
N ALA A 146 -2.70 20.09 7.50
CA ALA A 146 -1.25 20.03 7.72
C ALA A 146 -0.43 20.28 6.44
N ASP A 147 -1.09 20.39 5.26
CA ASP A 147 -0.42 20.70 4.01
C ASP A 147 0.12 22.15 4.06
N ALA A 148 1.40 22.28 3.72
CA ALA A 148 2.06 23.58 3.69
C ALA A 148 1.77 24.35 2.40
N ASP A 149 1.17 23.75 1.40
CA ASP A 149 0.80 24.40 0.14
C ASP A 149 -0.52 25.16 0.34
N PRO A 150 -0.51 26.51 0.32
CA PRO A 150 -1.70 27.33 0.56
C PRO A 150 -2.79 27.10 -0.50
N ASP A 151 -2.43 26.62 -1.68
CA ASP A 151 -3.36 26.30 -2.75
C ASP A 151 -3.77 24.82 -2.74
N HIS A 152 -3.23 24.01 -1.83
CA HIS A 152 -3.40 22.55 -1.75
C HIS A 152 -3.22 21.85 -3.11
N LEU A 153 -2.31 22.37 -3.90
CA LEU A 153 -2.08 21.96 -5.28
C LEU A 153 -0.89 21.01 -5.43
N GLN A 154 -0.05 20.93 -4.40
CA GLN A 154 1.13 20.08 -4.41
C GLN A 154 0.87 18.78 -3.68
N ASN A 155 0.82 17.70 -4.47
CA ASN A 155 1.06 16.36 -3.96
C ASN A 155 2.51 15.97 -4.27
N PRO A 156 3.24 15.37 -3.33
CA PRO A 156 4.61 14.91 -3.58
C PRO A 156 4.73 13.97 -4.78
N ASP A 157 3.67 13.24 -5.14
CA ASP A 157 3.63 12.39 -6.33
C ASP A 157 3.30 13.15 -7.62
N GLY A 158 3.04 14.46 -7.55
CA GLY A 158 2.75 15.32 -8.71
C GLY A 158 1.44 15.02 -9.46
N SER A 159 0.66 14.03 -9.01
CA SER A 159 -0.48 13.50 -9.79
C SER A 159 -1.73 14.38 -9.76
N THR A 160 -1.91 15.18 -8.73
CA THR A 160 -3.12 16.01 -8.57
C THR A 160 -3.07 17.33 -9.30
N HIS A 161 -1.88 17.86 -9.57
CA HIS A 161 -1.73 19.16 -10.25
C HIS A 161 -2.26 19.19 -11.66
N ILE A 162 -2.16 18.07 -12.37
CA ILE A 162 -2.42 17.99 -13.80
C ILE A 162 -3.92 17.83 -14.10
N ILE A 163 -4.72 17.38 -13.13
CA ILE A 163 -6.12 17.08 -13.36
C ILE A 163 -7.01 18.19 -12.81
N LEU A 164 -7.50 19.04 -13.69
CA LEU A 164 -8.39 20.16 -13.34
C LEU A 164 -9.60 19.73 -12.50
N TRP A 165 -10.16 18.57 -12.77
CA TRP A 165 -11.28 18.02 -12.00
C TRP A 165 -10.95 17.86 -10.52
N TYR A 166 -9.76 17.34 -10.19
CA TYR A 166 -9.37 17.17 -8.79
C TYR A 166 -9.12 18.50 -8.09
N ARG A 167 -8.58 19.49 -8.80
CA ARG A 167 -8.41 20.84 -8.26
C ARG A 167 -9.75 21.50 -7.94
N LEU A 168 -10.72 21.38 -8.83
CA LEU A 168 -12.07 21.91 -8.61
C LEU A 168 -12.78 21.19 -7.43
N THR A 169 -12.68 19.86 -7.35
CA THR A 169 -13.31 19.12 -6.25
C THR A 169 -12.66 19.46 -4.91
N THR A 170 -11.34 19.72 -4.89
CA THR A 170 -10.61 20.20 -3.69
C THR A 170 -11.15 21.58 -3.28
N ALA A 171 -11.23 22.54 -4.18
CA ALA A 171 -11.74 23.87 -3.89
C ALA A 171 -13.18 23.85 -3.34
N PHE A 172 -14.04 22.96 -3.85
CA PHE A 172 -15.42 22.82 -3.35
C PHE A 172 -15.51 22.11 -1.99
N ALA A 173 -14.53 21.30 -1.61
CA ALA A 173 -14.50 20.57 -0.34
C ALA A 173 -13.71 21.28 0.75
N GLU A 174 -13.00 22.37 0.44
CA GLU A 174 -12.07 23.05 1.32
C GLU A 174 -12.68 23.42 2.68
N GLN A 175 -13.86 24.04 2.66
CA GLN A 175 -14.52 24.46 3.91
C GLN A 175 -14.84 23.24 4.79
N GLU A 176 -15.40 22.18 4.23
CA GLU A 176 -15.73 20.96 4.96
C GLU A 176 -14.49 20.31 5.57
N LEU A 177 -13.37 20.23 4.80
CA LEU A 177 -12.10 19.69 5.24
C LEU A 177 -11.49 20.51 6.39
N MET A 178 -11.55 21.83 6.30
CA MET A 178 -11.03 22.72 7.34
C MET A 178 -11.86 22.65 8.64
N GLU A 179 -13.17 22.46 8.53
CA GLU A 179 -14.09 22.40 9.68
C GLU A 179 -14.18 21.01 10.31
N TYR A 180 -13.78 19.93 9.60
CA TYR A 180 -13.86 18.56 10.12
C TYR A 180 -12.79 18.30 11.19
N ALA A 181 -13.18 18.33 12.46
CA ALA A 181 -12.28 18.36 13.60
C ALA A 181 -11.92 16.98 14.19
N ALA A 182 -12.42 15.87 13.60
CA ALA A 182 -12.10 14.53 14.11
C ALA A 182 -10.60 14.23 13.99
N VAL A 183 -10.07 13.54 14.99
CA VAL A 183 -8.66 13.13 15.04
C VAL A 183 -8.52 11.79 14.31
N PRO A 184 -7.52 11.62 13.43
CA PRO A 184 -7.23 10.36 12.81
C PRO A 184 -7.06 9.22 13.81
N GLN A 185 -7.70 8.09 13.55
CA GLN A 185 -7.56 6.89 14.35
C GLN A 185 -7.11 5.76 13.43
N HIS A 186 -6.11 5.01 13.88
CA HIS A 186 -5.60 3.84 13.18
C HIS A 186 -6.06 2.57 13.90
N ARG A 187 -6.23 1.49 13.15
CA ARG A 187 -6.44 0.17 13.75
C ARG A 187 -5.16 -0.28 14.45
N SER A 188 -5.30 -0.97 15.59
CA SER A 188 -4.17 -1.57 16.32
C SER A 188 -3.44 -2.58 15.44
N ALA A 189 -4.18 -3.40 14.66
CA ALA A 189 -3.61 -4.29 13.67
C ALA A 189 -4.54 -4.49 12.47
N VAL A 190 -3.93 -4.84 11.34
CA VAL A 190 -4.61 -5.27 10.12
C VAL A 190 -3.78 -6.32 9.38
N TRP A 191 -4.46 -7.32 8.83
CA TRP A 191 -3.88 -8.33 7.97
C TRP A 191 -4.58 -8.30 6.60
N TYR A 192 -3.78 -8.27 5.55
CA TYR A 192 -4.20 -8.30 4.15
C TYR A 192 -3.76 -9.61 3.50
N PRO A 193 -4.56 -10.69 3.60
CA PRO A 193 -4.19 -12.00 3.09
C PRO A 193 -4.01 -12.04 1.58
N SER A 194 -4.65 -11.14 0.83
CA SER A 194 -4.53 -11.11 -0.64
C SER A 194 -3.13 -10.77 -1.13
N VAL A 195 -2.33 -10.04 -0.34
CA VAL A 195 -0.96 -9.61 -0.68
C VAL A 195 0.05 -10.08 0.37
N GLY A 196 -0.43 -10.51 1.55
CA GLY A 196 0.41 -10.92 2.66
C GLY A 196 1.02 -9.76 3.44
N ILE A 197 0.32 -8.62 3.53
CA ILE A 197 0.80 -7.45 4.30
C ILE A 197 0.12 -7.42 5.66
N TYR A 198 0.93 -7.31 6.69
CA TYR A 198 0.51 -7.10 8.07
C TYR A 198 1.01 -5.74 8.56
N ALA A 199 0.14 -5.02 9.27
CA ALA A 199 0.49 -3.80 9.97
C ALA A 199 -0.01 -3.88 11.42
N ALA A 200 0.81 -3.47 12.38
CA ALA A 200 0.43 -3.40 13.79
C ALA A 200 1.06 -2.18 14.48
N ARG A 201 0.37 -1.72 15.54
CA ARG A 201 0.75 -0.51 16.28
C ARG A 201 0.60 -0.72 17.77
N GLN A 202 1.62 -0.30 18.53
CA GLN A 202 1.58 -0.27 19.98
C GLN A 202 2.38 0.94 20.50
N GLY A 203 1.71 1.82 21.25
CA GLY A 203 2.32 3.08 21.70
C GLY A 203 2.80 3.91 20.51
N SER A 204 4.10 4.21 20.48
CA SER A 204 4.73 4.96 19.39
C SER A 204 5.39 4.08 18.31
N TRP A 205 5.23 2.77 18.38
CA TRP A 205 5.80 1.83 17.43
C TRP A 205 4.79 1.44 16.36
N VAL A 206 5.25 1.42 15.11
CA VAL A 206 4.49 0.89 13.98
C VAL A 206 5.34 -0.17 13.29
N LEU A 207 4.75 -1.33 13.09
CA LEU A 207 5.33 -2.49 12.40
C LEU A 207 4.59 -2.72 11.10
N GLY A 208 5.32 -2.81 10.00
CA GLY A 208 4.87 -3.42 8.75
C GLY A 208 5.62 -4.70 8.48
N ALA A 209 4.94 -5.75 7.99
CA ALA A 209 5.58 -7.00 7.61
C ALA A 209 4.92 -7.58 6.35
N LYS A 210 5.73 -8.19 5.47
CA LYS A 210 5.24 -8.87 4.28
C LYS A 210 5.44 -10.37 4.39
N PHE A 211 4.35 -11.12 4.47
CA PHE A 211 4.31 -12.58 4.58
C PHE A 211 3.43 -13.17 3.46
N GLY A 212 3.63 -12.68 2.23
CA GLY A 212 2.95 -13.12 1.02
C GLY A 212 3.82 -14.01 0.14
N SER A 213 3.91 -13.66 -1.13
CA SER A 213 4.74 -14.33 -2.11
C SER A 213 5.62 -13.34 -2.87
N ASN A 214 6.61 -13.87 -3.60
CA ASN A 214 7.44 -13.10 -4.53
C ASN A 214 6.84 -13.07 -5.95
N GLY A 215 5.51 -13.26 -6.08
CA GLY A 215 4.81 -13.31 -7.38
C GLY A 215 3.78 -12.21 -7.60
N ASP A 216 3.66 -11.24 -6.70
CA ASP A 216 2.71 -10.13 -6.85
C ASP A 216 3.14 -9.17 -7.97
N SER A 217 2.20 -8.35 -8.44
CA SER A 217 2.53 -7.25 -9.35
C SER A 217 3.38 -6.21 -8.62
N HIS A 218 4.42 -5.68 -9.29
CA HIS A 218 5.36 -4.69 -8.72
C HIS A 218 6.10 -5.17 -7.45
N ASN A 219 6.21 -6.47 -7.22
CA ASN A 219 6.87 -7.01 -6.04
C ASN A 219 8.39 -6.91 -6.11
N HIS A 220 9.00 -6.99 -4.93
CA HIS A 220 10.41 -7.34 -4.71
C HIS A 220 10.51 -8.77 -4.17
N ASN A 221 11.71 -9.34 -4.13
CA ASN A 221 11.95 -10.61 -3.44
C ASN A 221 12.11 -10.33 -1.94
N ASP A 222 11.01 -10.04 -1.27
CA ASP A 222 10.98 -9.45 0.08
C ASP A 222 10.05 -10.20 1.06
N THR A 223 9.67 -11.44 0.74
CA THR A 223 8.80 -12.26 1.61
C THR A 223 9.46 -12.51 2.96
N GLY A 224 8.81 -12.05 4.03
CA GLY A 224 9.30 -12.04 5.41
C GLY A 224 9.98 -10.73 5.83
N SER A 225 10.15 -9.75 4.93
CA SER A 225 10.72 -8.45 5.28
C SER A 225 9.79 -7.64 6.18
N ILE A 226 10.39 -6.73 6.95
CA ILE A 226 9.68 -5.84 7.87
C ILE A 226 10.10 -4.39 7.66
N THR A 227 9.21 -3.47 7.99
CA THR A 227 9.51 -2.06 8.20
C THR A 227 9.08 -1.65 9.60
N VAL A 228 9.86 -0.79 10.25
CA VAL A 228 9.61 -0.35 11.62
C VAL A 228 9.70 1.16 11.69
N TYR A 229 8.72 1.77 12.33
CA TYR A 229 8.71 3.20 12.63
C TYR A 229 8.62 3.41 14.14
N LYS A 230 9.28 4.46 14.62
CA LYS A 230 9.26 4.92 16.00
C LYS A 230 8.95 6.42 16.05
N ASP A 231 7.95 6.80 16.81
CA ASP A 231 7.52 8.22 16.91
C ASP A 231 7.28 8.87 15.52
N GLY A 232 6.63 8.12 14.61
CA GLY A 232 6.34 8.54 13.24
C GLY A 232 7.53 8.57 12.28
N ARG A 233 8.73 8.17 12.70
CA ARG A 233 9.95 8.20 11.89
C ARG A 233 10.44 6.81 11.53
N PRO A 234 11.04 6.62 10.34
CA PRO A 234 11.62 5.34 9.94
C PRO A 234 12.73 4.90 10.90
N PHE A 235 12.70 3.64 11.33
CA PHE A 235 13.75 2.99 12.13
C PHE A 235 14.39 1.84 11.35
N LEU A 236 13.60 0.85 10.91
CA LEU A 236 14.00 -0.10 9.86
C LEU A 236 13.19 0.20 8.62
N ILE A 237 13.89 0.40 7.50
CA ILE A 237 13.29 0.83 6.25
C ILE A 237 13.13 -0.31 5.26
N ASP A 238 12.16 -0.18 4.35
CA ASP A 238 12.22 -0.80 3.04
C ASP A 238 12.82 0.20 2.06
N ILE A 239 13.72 -0.30 1.21
CA ILE A 239 14.50 0.56 0.31
C ILE A 239 13.66 1.14 -0.83
N GLY A 240 12.49 0.55 -1.10
CA GLY A 240 11.62 0.96 -2.19
C GLY A 240 12.22 0.70 -3.57
N VAL A 241 11.85 1.53 -4.53
CA VAL A 241 12.24 1.38 -5.94
C VAL A 241 13.02 2.58 -6.42
N GLU A 242 14.00 2.35 -7.31
CA GLU A 242 14.66 3.40 -8.08
C GLU A 242 13.74 3.92 -9.20
N SER A 243 14.22 4.92 -9.96
CA SER A 243 13.52 5.39 -11.15
C SER A 243 13.26 4.25 -12.14
N TYR A 244 12.04 4.18 -12.64
CA TYR A 244 11.66 3.16 -13.61
C TYR A 244 12.45 3.24 -14.90
N THR A 245 12.93 2.10 -15.35
CA THR A 245 13.64 1.92 -16.60
C THR A 245 12.99 0.81 -17.41
N LYS A 246 13.43 0.62 -18.65
CA LYS A 246 12.99 -0.53 -19.47
C LYS A 246 13.25 -1.87 -18.77
N LYS A 247 14.30 -1.96 -17.95
CA LYS A 247 14.66 -3.17 -17.20
C LYS A 247 13.61 -3.50 -16.13
N THR A 248 13.02 -2.48 -15.49
CA THR A 248 12.01 -2.63 -14.42
C THR A 248 10.81 -3.48 -14.86
N PHE A 249 10.42 -3.38 -16.13
CA PHE A 249 9.27 -4.10 -16.71
C PHE A 249 9.70 -5.25 -17.66
N SER A 250 10.84 -5.84 -17.40
CA SER A 250 11.39 -6.94 -18.18
C SER A 250 11.68 -8.16 -17.31
N PRO A 251 11.97 -9.34 -17.89
CA PRO A 251 12.46 -10.51 -17.13
C PRO A 251 13.73 -10.26 -16.31
N GLN A 252 14.46 -9.17 -16.62
CA GLN A 252 15.68 -8.76 -15.91
C GLN A 252 15.37 -7.84 -14.69
N ARG A 253 14.11 -7.66 -14.31
CA ARG A 253 13.71 -6.86 -13.14
C ARG A 253 14.54 -7.19 -11.89
N TYR A 254 14.70 -8.47 -11.59
CA TYR A 254 15.37 -8.94 -10.39
C TYR A 254 16.91 -8.94 -10.47
N GLU A 255 17.49 -8.40 -11.54
CA GLU A 255 18.89 -7.98 -11.58
C GLU A 255 19.09 -6.56 -11.02
N ILE A 256 18.01 -5.80 -10.82
CA ILE A 256 18.04 -4.50 -10.14
C ILE A 256 18.23 -4.79 -8.65
N TRP A 257 19.21 -4.15 -8.04
CA TRP A 257 19.63 -4.48 -6.68
C TRP A 257 18.52 -4.26 -5.63
N THR A 258 17.70 -3.21 -5.78
CA THR A 258 16.57 -2.93 -4.87
C THR A 258 15.47 -4.00 -4.91
N MET A 259 15.42 -4.83 -5.95
CA MET A 259 14.46 -5.91 -6.08
C MET A 259 14.91 -7.23 -5.41
N GLN A 260 16.17 -7.28 -4.92
CA GLN A 260 16.81 -8.49 -4.41
C GLN A 260 16.71 -8.59 -2.89
N SER A 261 16.47 -9.79 -2.37
CA SER A 261 16.24 -10.01 -0.93
C SER A 261 17.43 -9.66 -0.02
N ALA A 262 18.66 -9.64 -0.56
CA ALA A 262 19.84 -9.18 0.19
C ALA A 262 19.77 -7.68 0.56
N TRP A 263 18.91 -6.91 -0.07
CA TRP A 263 18.70 -5.48 0.18
C TRP A 263 17.34 -5.19 0.86
N HIS A 264 16.84 -6.20 1.57
CA HIS A 264 15.68 -6.10 2.45
C HIS A 264 16.03 -6.58 3.86
N ASN A 265 15.13 -6.43 4.82
CA ASN A 265 15.33 -6.86 6.21
C ASN A 265 15.16 -8.39 6.33
N LEU A 266 16.05 -9.13 5.66
CA LEU A 266 15.99 -10.57 5.44
C LEU A 266 17.37 -11.22 5.59
N PRO A 267 17.43 -12.53 5.94
CA PRO A 267 18.68 -13.28 5.88
C PRO A 267 19.00 -13.77 4.46
N THR A 268 20.29 -14.03 4.25
CA THR A 268 20.79 -14.93 3.22
C THR A 268 21.38 -16.19 3.88
N PHE A 269 21.32 -17.33 3.19
CA PHE A 269 21.84 -18.61 3.64
C PHE A 269 23.03 -18.98 2.76
N ASP A 270 24.28 -18.89 3.31
CA ASP A 270 25.53 -18.95 2.53
C ASP A 270 25.48 -18.04 1.28
N GLY A 271 24.90 -16.84 1.43
CA GLY A 271 24.72 -15.87 0.35
C GLY A 271 23.58 -16.17 -0.64
N VAL A 272 22.83 -17.26 -0.46
CA VAL A 272 21.68 -17.57 -1.32
C VAL A 272 20.49 -16.67 -0.94
N GLN A 273 19.90 -16.08 -1.95
CA GLN A 273 18.78 -15.13 -1.87
C GLN A 273 17.47 -15.78 -2.29
N GLN A 274 16.35 -15.08 -1.98
CA GLN A 274 15.03 -15.43 -2.50
C GLN A 274 14.97 -15.27 -4.02
N LEU A 275 14.02 -15.99 -4.65
CA LEU A 275 13.77 -15.91 -6.08
C LEU A 275 12.38 -15.33 -6.36
N PRO A 276 12.16 -14.73 -7.56
CA PRO A 276 10.86 -14.26 -8.00
C PRO A 276 9.95 -15.43 -8.37
N GLY A 277 8.66 -15.27 -8.11
CA GLY A 277 7.64 -16.24 -8.49
C GLY A 277 6.64 -16.50 -7.36
N ALA A 278 5.40 -16.81 -7.72
CA ALA A 278 4.33 -17.06 -6.73
C ALA A 278 4.56 -18.35 -5.91
N GLU A 279 5.38 -19.26 -6.39
CA GLU A 279 5.83 -20.46 -5.68
C GLU A 279 6.75 -20.16 -4.51
N TYR A 280 7.48 -19.03 -4.56
CA TYR A 280 8.34 -18.54 -3.48
C TYR A 280 7.52 -17.68 -2.51
N ALA A 281 7.00 -18.32 -1.48
CA ALA A 281 5.99 -17.74 -0.60
C ALA A 281 6.17 -18.15 0.87
N ALA A 282 5.66 -17.32 1.76
CA ALA A 282 5.44 -17.67 3.15
C ALA A 282 4.36 -18.75 3.27
N ARG A 283 4.49 -19.61 4.26
CA ARG A 283 3.53 -20.68 4.60
C ARG A 283 3.20 -20.61 6.08
N GLU A 284 2.13 -21.28 6.48
CA GLU A 284 1.71 -21.35 7.89
C GLU A 284 1.68 -19.97 8.57
N VAL A 285 1.20 -18.97 7.85
CA VAL A 285 1.13 -17.59 8.37
C VAL A 285 0.03 -17.52 9.42
N CYS A 286 0.40 -17.10 10.62
CA CYS A 286 -0.49 -16.83 11.73
C CYS A 286 -0.36 -15.39 12.17
N THR A 287 -1.47 -14.70 12.34
CA THR A 287 -1.52 -13.32 12.81
C THR A 287 -2.31 -13.19 14.10
N GLU A 288 -1.81 -12.36 15.00
CA GLU A 288 -2.50 -11.91 16.21
C GLU A 288 -2.58 -10.39 16.19
N GLU A 289 -3.18 -9.78 17.20
CA GLU A 289 -3.34 -8.33 17.27
C GLU A 289 -1.98 -7.58 17.24
N ASN A 290 -0.94 -8.19 17.79
CA ASN A 290 0.38 -7.56 17.95
C ASN A 290 1.54 -8.41 17.40
N SER A 291 1.26 -9.47 16.66
CA SER A 291 2.29 -10.35 16.13
C SER A 291 1.91 -11.03 14.82
N ILE A 292 2.94 -11.38 14.06
CA ILE A 292 2.86 -12.25 12.89
C ILE A 292 3.97 -13.28 12.93
N THR A 293 3.64 -14.50 12.52
CA THR A 293 4.59 -15.62 12.41
C THR A 293 4.35 -16.34 11.09
N GLY A 294 5.40 -16.85 10.47
CA GLY A 294 5.29 -17.67 9.26
C GLY A 294 6.54 -18.50 8.99
N GLU A 295 6.35 -19.55 8.19
CA GLU A 295 7.40 -20.41 7.67
C GLU A 295 7.88 -19.82 6.33
N LEU A 296 9.16 -19.52 6.21
CA LEU A 296 9.75 -18.76 5.12
C LEU A 296 10.81 -19.52 4.29
N ALA A 297 11.14 -20.76 4.64
CA ALA A 297 12.09 -21.55 3.83
C ALA A 297 11.61 -21.69 2.38
N GLY A 298 10.28 -21.73 2.18
CA GLY A 298 9.65 -21.77 0.86
C GLY A 298 9.80 -20.51 0.01
N ALA A 299 10.28 -19.39 0.56
CA ALA A 299 10.60 -18.17 -0.20
C ALA A 299 11.98 -18.23 -0.86
N TYR A 300 12.80 -19.19 -0.49
CA TYR A 300 14.13 -19.43 -1.05
C TYR A 300 14.10 -20.60 -2.06
N PRO A 301 15.08 -20.64 -2.99
CA PRO A 301 15.28 -21.85 -3.77
C PRO A 301 15.66 -23.02 -2.86
N PRO A 302 15.56 -24.28 -3.32
CA PRO A 302 16.01 -25.42 -2.54
C PRO A 302 17.49 -25.27 -2.13
N ILE A 303 17.74 -25.16 -0.81
CA ILE A 303 19.08 -25.04 -0.23
C ILE A 303 19.36 -26.33 0.55
N PRO A 304 20.43 -27.08 0.26
CA PRO A 304 20.77 -28.27 1.02
C PRO A 304 20.95 -27.97 2.51
N GLY A 305 20.18 -28.63 3.36
CA GLY A 305 20.22 -28.43 4.81
C GLY A 305 19.27 -27.38 5.37
N LEU A 306 18.59 -26.59 4.53
CA LEU A 306 17.50 -25.70 4.93
C LEU A 306 16.18 -26.41 4.71
N THR A 307 15.49 -26.82 5.79
CA THR A 307 14.12 -27.37 5.70
C THR A 307 13.13 -26.51 6.45
N THR A 308 13.58 -25.73 7.43
CA THR A 308 12.74 -24.81 8.19
C THR A 308 13.43 -23.45 8.36
N TYR A 309 12.68 -22.38 8.13
CA TYR A 309 13.04 -21.03 8.53
C TYR A 309 11.78 -20.31 8.97
N ARG A 310 11.60 -20.20 10.27
CA ARG A 310 10.45 -19.55 10.89
C ARG A 310 10.81 -18.17 11.41
N ARG A 311 10.07 -17.17 10.97
CA ARG A 311 10.18 -15.80 11.48
C ARG A 311 8.94 -15.45 12.28
N SER A 312 9.16 -14.86 13.46
CA SER A 312 8.13 -14.26 14.30
C SER A 312 8.46 -12.80 14.55
N VAL A 313 7.48 -11.93 14.38
CA VAL A 313 7.65 -10.50 14.66
C VAL A 313 6.50 -10.03 15.54
N SER A 314 6.83 -9.31 16.60
CA SER A 314 5.81 -8.75 17.50
C SER A 314 6.12 -7.31 17.85
N VAL A 315 5.07 -6.53 18.13
CA VAL A 315 5.13 -5.15 18.59
C VAL A 315 4.58 -5.03 20.00
N SER A 316 5.23 -4.25 20.84
CA SER A 316 4.80 -3.90 22.20
C SER A 316 5.06 -2.41 22.45
N GLU A 317 4.60 -1.88 23.58
CA GLU A 317 4.94 -0.49 24.00
C GLU A 317 6.45 -0.29 24.18
N GLN A 318 7.20 -1.36 24.49
CA GLN A 318 8.63 -1.33 24.72
C GLN A 318 9.45 -1.43 23.45
N GLY A 319 8.88 -1.96 22.36
CA GLY A 319 9.60 -2.13 21.11
C GLY A 319 9.07 -3.24 20.22
N ILE A 320 9.88 -3.53 19.21
CA ILE A 320 9.66 -4.62 18.24
C ILE A 320 10.59 -5.78 18.60
N THR A 321 10.05 -7.00 18.61
CA THR A 321 10.84 -8.23 18.72
C THR A 321 10.79 -8.97 17.39
N LEU A 322 11.98 -9.19 16.80
CA LEU A 322 12.18 -10.06 15.64
C LEU A 322 12.89 -11.33 16.12
N ARG A 323 12.32 -12.49 15.81
CA ARG A 323 12.91 -13.80 16.13
C ARG A 323 12.94 -14.67 14.88
N ASP A 324 14.11 -15.12 14.54
CA ASP A 324 14.37 -16.07 13.45
C ASP A 324 14.84 -17.41 14.03
N GLU A 325 14.25 -18.50 13.57
CA GLU A 325 14.58 -19.88 13.92
C GLU A 325 14.77 -20.68 12.64
N THR A 326 15.90 -21.37 12.52
CA THR A 326 16.22 -22.18 11.34
C THR A 326 17.00 -23.43 11.73
N ASP A 327 16.86 -24.49 10.94
CA ASP A 327 17.67 -25.72 11.04
C ASP A 327 18.90 -25.68 10.11
N TYR A 328 19.13 -24.57 9.40
CA TYR A 328 20.26 -24.45 8.47
C TYR A 328 21.60 -24.52 9.19
N PRO A 329 22.52 -25.46 8.80
CA PRO A 329 23.79 -25.66 9.50
C PRO A 329 24.91 -24.70 9.04
N GLY A 330 24.70 -23.95 7.94
CA GLY A 330 25.68 -23.04 7.35
C GLY A 330 25.59 -21.60 7.91
N THR A 331 26.13 -20.66 7.18
CA THR A 331 26.14 -19.24 7.58
C THR A 331 24.80 -18.59 7.28
N VAL A 332 24.28 -17.85 8.25
CA VAL A 332 23.07 -17.04 8.12
C VAL A 332 23.45 -15.57 8.34
N ASP A 333 23.38 -14.77 7.28
CA ASP A 333 23.70 -13.33 7.33
C ASP A 333 22.40 -12.52 7.27
N LEU A 334 21.99 -11.92 8.40
CA LEU A 334 20.80 -11.07 8.47
C LEU A 334 21.14 -9.63 8.07
N THR A 335 20.50 -9.13 7.04
CA THR A 335 20.53 -7.71 6.67
C THR A 335 19.43 -6.95 7.43
N LEU A 336 19.79 -5.80 7.99
CA LEU A 336 18.87 -4.81 8.54
C LEU A 336 19.20 -3.45 7.94
N LEU A 337 18.20 -2.79 7.36
CA LEU A 337 18.35 -1.51 6.66
C LEU A 337 17.85 -0.36 7.51
N THR A 338 18.68 0.67 7.62
CA THR A 338 18.36 1.90 8.37
C THR A 338 18.63 3.12 7.49
N GLU A 339 17.88 4.20 7.70
CA GLU A 339 18.08 5.47 6.97
C GLU A 339 19.40 6.15 7.38
N GLN A 340 19.77 6.01 8.65
CA GLN A 340 20.98 6.61 9.21
C GLN A 340 21.99 5.54 9.54
N GLN A 341 23.28 5.89 9.51
CA GLN A 341 24.35 4.96 9.85
C GLN A 341 24.24 4.50 11.30
N PRO A 342 24.10 3.19 11.58
CA PRO A 342 24.06 2.69 12.93
C PRO A 342 25.38 2.93 13.68
N VAL A 343 25.27 3.33 14.96
CA VAL A 343 26.41 3.53 15.84
C VAL A 343 26.50 2.34 16.81
N PRO A 344 27.62 1.60 16.88
CA PRO A 344 27.78 0.51 17.82
C PRO A 344 27.62 0.98 19.29
N THR A 345 26.91 0.17 20.08
CA THR A 345 26.74 0.34 21.54
C THR A 345 27.17 -0.92 22.27
N ALA A 346 27.16 -0.92 23.60
CA ALA A 346 27.53 -2.09 24.40
C ALA A 346 26.64 -3.32 24.12
N ASP A 347 25.35 -3.07 23.83
CA ASP A 347 24.32 -4.11 23.69
C ASP A 347 23.75 -4.20 22.26
N GLY A 348 24.39 -3.55 21.25
CA GLY A 348 23.92 -3.56 19.86
C GLY A 348 24.28 -2.30 19.09
N PHE A 349 23.27 -1.67 18.47
CA PHE A 349 23.43 -0.46 17.67
C PHE A 349 22.36 0.58 18.02
N ALA A 350 22.75 1.85 18.02
CA ALA A 350 21.81 2.98 18.03
C ALA A 350 21.68 3.55 16.62
N VAL A 351 20.43 3.90 16.26
CA VAL A 351 20.10 4.67 15.06
C VAL A 351 19.47 5.96 15.56
N GLY A 352 20.12 7.10 15.29
CA GLY A 352 19.77 8.41 15.83
C GLY A 352 18.85 9.23 14.98
#